data_1fa1d0f43f5fa84b1c94175cb9153026
#
_entry.id   1fa1d0f43f5fa84b1c94175cb9153026
#
_cell.length_a   1.000
_cell.length_b   1.000
_cell.length_c   1.000
_cell.angle_alpha   90.00
_cell.angle_beta   90.00
_cell.angle_gamma   90.00
#
_symmetry.space_group_name_H-M   'P 1'
#
loop_
_entity.id
_entity.type
_entity.pdbx_description
1 polymer ?
#
loop_
_entity_poly.entity_id
_entity_poly.type
_entity_poly.pdbx_seq_one_letter_code
_entity_poly.pdbx_strand_id
1 'polypeptide(L)'
;MEILKEQYEKEVVPAMMKKFGYKSIMEVPKLDKVVLNIGLGDIKENPKSLEGAISDLTQITGQKPVVTKAKKAIAAFKIRAGVNIGAKVTLRNGKMYDFVYKLFNVALPRVRDFRGVSADSFDGRGNYSMGIKEQIIFPEIEYEKIDKIRGMDIIFVTTAKTDEEAKELLTLLGMPFRK
;
A
#
# COMPACT_ATOMS: atom_id res chain seq x y z
N MET A 1 17.75 -1.97 -3.81
CA MET A 1 18.38 -1.36 -2.62
C MET A 1 17.67 -1.89 -1.39
N GLU A 2 18.41 -2.49 -0.44
CA GLU A 2 17.79 -3.10 0.75
C GLU A 2 17.87 -2.18 1.99
N ILE A 3 17.88 -0.84 1.79
CA ILE A 3 18.06 0.15 2.87
C ILE A 3 17.06 -0.07 4.00
N LEU A 4 15.78 -0.19 3.68
CA LEU A 4 14.73 -0.35 4.70
C LEU A 4 14.78 -1.73 5.37
N LYS A 5 15.23 -2.75 4.66
CA LYS A 5 15.43 -4.09 5.24
C LYS A 5 16.60 -4.10 6.22
N GLU A 6 17.70 -3.44 5.88
CA GLU A 6 18.82 -3.27 6.81
C GLU A 6 18.44 -2.46 8.04
N GLN A 7 17.66 -1.38 7.85
CA GLN A 7 17.10 -0.61 8.95
C GLN A 7 16.21 -1.48 9.85
N TYR A 8 15.36 -2.31 9.26
CA TYR A 8 14.53 -3.24 10.02
C TYR A 8 15.41 -4.17 10.90
N GLU A 9 16.43 -4.79 10.32
CA GLU A 9 17.29 -5.74 11.04
C GLU A 9 18.17 -5.07 12.12
N LYS A 10 18.71 -3.88 11.83
CA LYS A 10 19.68 -3.20 12.73
C LYS A 10 19.03 -2.33 13.80
N GLU A 11 17.90 -1.70 13.51
CA GLU A 11 17.27 -0.68 14.36
C GLU A 11 15.92 -1.12 14.90
N VAL A 12 15.04 -1.62 14.01
CA VAL A 12 13.64 -1.91 14.37
C VAL A 12 13.55 -3.13 15.29
N VAL A 13 14.23 -4.22 14.95
CA VAL A 13 14.18 -5.45 15.73
C VAL A 13 14.65 -5.23 17.17
N PRO A 14 15.82 -4.60 17.47
CA PRO A 14 16.24 -4.33 18.84
C PRO A 14 15.28 -3.39 19.58
N ALA A 15 14.75 -2.36 18.92
CA ALA A 15 13.81 -1.43 19.52
C ALA A 15 12.49 -2.12 19.92
N MET A 16 11.94 -2.94 19.03
CA MET A 16 10.73 -3.72 19.29
C MET A 16 10.91 -4.73 20.42
N MET A 17 12.04 -5.45 20.44
CA MET A 17 12.37 -6.38 21.53
C MET A 17 12.44 -5.67 22.89
N LYS A 18 13.03 -4.48 22.94
CA LYS A 18 13.13 -3.69 24.17
C LYS A 18 11.75 -3.18 24.63
N LYS A 19 10.89 -2.77 23.71
CA LYS A 19 9.58 -2.18 24.04
C LYS A 19 8.54 -3.21 24.45
N PHE A 20 8.46 -4.33 23.74
CA PHE A 20 7.43 -5.37 23.95
C PHE A 20 7.94 -6.60 24.72
N GLY A 21 9.25 -6.72 24.97
CA GLY A 21 9.81 -7.80 25.77
C GLY A 21 9.73 -9.18 25.12
N TYR A 22 9.85 -9.27 23.79
CA TYR A 22 9.85 -10.56 23.08
C TYR A 22 10.99 -11.46 23.53
N LYS A 23 10.74 -12.77 23.64
CA LYS A 23 11.71 -13.76 24.04
C LYS A 23 12.67 -14.17 22.93
N SER A 24 12.19 -14.07 21.68
CA SER A 24 12.97 -14.46 20.50
C SER A 24 12.84 -13.39 19.41
N ILE A 25 13.90 -13.22 18.62
CA ILE A 25 13.91 -12.37 17.43
C ILE A 25 12.81 -12.78 16.44
N MET A 26 12.45 -14.07 16.40
CA MET A 26 11.42 -14.60 15.52
C MET A 26 9.99 -14.18 15.91
N GLU A 27 9.78 -13.69 17.14
CA GLU A 27 8.50 -13.16 17.59
C GLU A 27 8.28 -11.72 17.14
N VAL A 28 9.35 -11.01 16.78
CA VAL A 28 9.26 -9.61 16.36
C VAL A 28 8.44 -9.50 15.09
N PRO A 29 7.40 -8.63 15.07
CA PRO A 29 6.57 -8.45 13.88
C PRO A 29 7.38 -7.90 12.71
N LYS A 30 7.01 -8.35 11.52
CA LYS A 30 7.61 -7.90 10.25
C LYS A 30 6.54 -7.63 9.21
N LEU A 31 6.88 -6.88 8.18
CA LEU A 31 6.04 -6.76 7.00
C LEU A 31 6.02 -8.09 6.25
N ASP A 32 4.82 -8.61 5.98
CA ASP A 32 4.61 -9.81 5.18
C ASP A 32 4.43 -9.45 3.69
N LYS A 33 3.55 -8.51 3.42
CA LYS A 33 3.26 -8.01 2.07
C LYS A 33 2.65 -6.62 2.11
N VAL A 34 2.75 -5.93 0.98
CA VAL A 34 2.01 -4.70 0.71
C VAL A 34 1.13 -4.93 -0.51
N VAL A 35 -0.14 -4.59 -0.40
CA VAL A 35 -1.11 -4.73 -1.49
C VAL A 35 -1.56 -3.35 -1.93
N LEU A 36 -1.42 -3.08 -3.23
CA LEU A 36 -1.98 -1.89 -3.87
C LEU A 36 -3.22 -2.30 -4.65
N ASN A 37 -4.28 -1.52 -4.54
CA ASN A 37 -5.52 -1.74 -5.28
C ASN A 37 -6.04 -0.45 -5.88
N ILE A 38 -6.46 -0.51 -7.14
CA ILE A 38 -7.20 0.56 -7.81
C ILE A 38 -8.56 0.03 -8.19
N GLY A 39 -9.61 0.61 -7.63
CA GLY A 39 -11.00 0.32 -8.00
C GLY A 39 -11.43 1.19 -9.18
N LEU A 40 -12.06 0.56 -10.17
CA LEU A 40 -12.53 1.23 -11.40
C LEU A 40 -14.04 1.16 -11.47
N GLY A 41 -14.70 2.23 -11.05
CA GLY A 41 -16.16 2.36 -11.14
C GLY A 41 -16.66 2.67 -12.55
N ASP A 42 -15.82 3.27 -13.39
CA ASP A 42 -16.12 3.80 -14.71
C ASP A 42 -15.74 2.86 -15.88
N ILE A 43 -15.34 1.64 -15.60
CA ILE A 43 -14.83 0.69 -16.60
C ILE A 43 -15.83 0.37 -17.73
N LYS A 44 -17.13 0.52 -17.48
CA LYS A 44 -18.18 0.32 -18.48
C LYS A 44 -18.25 1.46 -19.48
N GLU A 45 -18.04 2.67 -19.03
CA GLU A 45 -18.08 3.88 -19.83
C GLU A 45 -16.76 4.08 -20.57
N ASN A 46 -15.66 3.72 -19.91
CA ASN A 46 -14.32 3.84 -20.47
C ASN A 46 -13.48 2.56 -20.23
N PRO A 47 -13.50 1.60 -21.18
CA PRO A 47 -12.68 0.39 -21.09
C PRO A 47 -11.16 0.66 -21.02
N LYS A 48 -10.69 1.76 -21.61
CA LYS A 48 -9.27 2.19 -21.55
C LYS A 48 -8.82 2.55 -20.14
N SER A 49 -9.75 2.86 -19.24
CA SER A 49 -9.46 3.14 -17.84
C SER A 49 -8.74 1.97 -17.14
N LEU A 50 -9.03 0.74 -17.55
CA LEU A 50 -8.33 -0.44 -17.02
C LEU A 50 -6.87 -0.50 -17.49
N GLU A 51 -6.62 -0.20 -18.76
CA GLU A 51 -5.26 -0.21 -19.33
C GLU A 51 -4.40 0.87 -18.66
N GLY A 52 -4.97 2.06 -18.45
CA GLY A 52 -4.33 3.14 -17.70
C GLY A 52 -3.98 2.72 -16.28
N ALA A 53 -4.91 2.14 -15.53
CA ALA A 53 -4.66 1.66 -14.16
C ALA A 53 -3.58 0.54 -14.09
N ILE A 54 -3.57 -0.35 -15.08
CA ILE A 54 -2.53 -1.39 -15.20
C ILE A 54 -1.16 -0.75 -15.48
N SER A 55 -1.10 0.23 -16.36
CA SER A 55 0.12 0.96 -16.67
C SER A 55 0.66 1.69 -15.44
N ASP A 56 -0.19 2.45 -14.75
CA ASP A 56 0.16 3.21 -13.55
C ASP A 56 0.72 2.28 -12.46
N LEU A 57 0.00 1.20 -12.13
CA LEU A 57 0.47 0.23 -11.13
C LEU A 57 1.78 -0.44 -11.54
N THR A 58 1.95 -0.74 -12.83
CA THR A 58 3.20 -1.36 -13.33
C THR A 58 4.38 -0.40 -13.18
N GLN A 59 4.20 0.88 -13.51
CA GLN A 59 5.25 1.89 -13.36
C GLN A 59 5.61 2.12 -11.89
N ILE A 60 4.61 2.24 -11.00
CA ILE A 60 4.81 2.47 -9.57
C ILE A 60 5.52 1.30 -8.90
N THR A 61 5.15 0.07 -9.24
CA THR A 61 5.57 -1.13 -8.48
C THR A 61 6.66 -1.96 -9.19
N GLY A 62 6.88 -1.73 -10.48
CA GLY A 62 7.76 -2.59 -11.28
C GLY A 62 7.26 -4.04 -11.42
N GLN A 63 5.95 -4.27 -11.18
CA GLN A 63 5.33 -5.59 -11.25
C GLN A 63 3.98 -5.49 -11.96
N LYS A 64 3.71 -6.44 -12.88
CA LYS A 64 2.43 -6.50 -13.60
C LYS A 64 1.27 -6.77 -12.64
N PRO A 65 0.23 -5.91 -12.62
CA PRO A 65 -0.94 -6.10 -11.77
C PRO A 65 -1.84 -7.22 -12.26
N VAL A 66 -2.64 -7.73 -11.32
CA VAL A 66 -3.70 -8.69 -11.59
C VAL A 66 -5.02 -7.95 -11.70
N VAL A 67 -5.76 -8.19 -12.78
CA VAL A 67 -7.11 -7.63 -12.96
C VAL A 67 -8.09 -8.32 -12.01
N THR A 68 -8.85 -7.52 -11.27
CA THR A 68 -9.86 -8.00 -10.35
C THR A 68 -11.22 -8.01 -11.03
N LYS A 69 -11.96 -9.13 -10.85
CA LYS A 69 -13.28 -9.34 -11.44
C LYS A 69 -14.36 -9.39 -10.37
N ALA A 70 -15.55 -8.92 -10.72
CA ALA A 70 -16.71 -9.00 -9.85
C ALA A 70 -17.10 -10.46 -9.59
N LYS A 71 -17.26 -10.83 -8.33
CA LYS A 71 -17.69 -12.19 -7.93
C LYS A 71 -19.19 -12.39 -8.06
N LYS A 72 -19.98 -11.33 -7.77
CA LYS A 72 -21.46 -11.35 -7.81
C LYS A 72 -21.98 -10.23 -8.68
N ALA A 73 -23.14 -10.46 -9.27
CA ALA A 73 -23.89 -9.40 -9.96
C ALA A 73 -24.58 -8.50 -8.94
N ILE A 74 -24.47 -7.18 -9.11
CA ILE A 74 -25.13 -6.17 -8.28
C ILE A 74 -25.88 -5.20 -9.21
N ALA A 75 -27.20 -5.27 -9.22
CA ALA A 75 -28.04 -4.48 -10.12
C ALA A 75 -27.91 -2.98 -9.87
N ALA A 76 -27.84 -2.55 -8.61
CA ALA A 76 -27.67 -1.15 -8.22
C ALA A 76 -26.45 -0.48 -8.87
N PHE A 77 -25.34 -1.21 -8.98
CA PHE A 77 -24.12 -0.74 -9.64
C PHE A 77 -24.02 -1.17 -11.11
N LYS A 78 -25.07 -1.80 -11.65
CA LYS A 78 -25.10 -2.34 -13.02
C LYS A 78 -23.91 -3.28 -13.34
N ILE A 79 -23.40 -4.00 -12.33
CA ILE A 79 -22.26 -4.92 -12.44
C ILE A 79 -22.76 -6.35 -12.60
N ARG A 80 -22.20 -7.08 -13.58
CA ARG A 80 -22.41 -8.52 -13.76
C ARG A 80 -21.21 -9.30 -13.23
N ALA A 81 -21.46 -10.55 -12.80
CA ALA A 81 -20.37 -11.44 -12.42
C ALA A 81 -19.38 -11.62 -13.58
N GLY A 82 -18.09 -11.65 -13.26
CA GLY A 82 -17.01 -11.80 -14.25
C GLY A 82 -16.53 -10.50 -14.92
N VAL A 83 -17.23 -9.38 -14.75
CA VAL A 83 -16.79 -8.08 -15.28
C VAL A 83 -15.56 -7.59 -14.52
N ASN A 84 -14.59 -7.02 -15.23
CA ASN A 84 -13.42 -6.38 -14.64
C ASN A 84 -13.86 -5.16 -13.82
N ILE A 85 -13.35 -5.01 -12.60
CA ILE A 85 -13.73 -3.93 -11.68
C ILE A 85 -12.53 -3.17 -11.11
N GLY A 86 -11.31 -3.61 -11.40
CA GLY A 86 -10.11 -2.96 -10.91
C GLY A 86 -8.85 -3.76 -11.19
N ALA A 87 -7.76 -3.30 -10.62
CA ALA A 87 -6.46 -3.95 -10.68
C ALA A 87 -5.77 -3.91 -9.32
N LYS A 88 -5.03 -4.97 -8.98
CA LYS A 88 -4.25 -5.07 -7.74
C LYS A 88 -2.85 -5.60 -7.97
N VAL A 89 -1.93 -5.19 -7.12
CA VAL A 89 -0.56 -5.73 -7.04
C VAL A 89 -0.28 -6.14 -5.61
N THR A 90 0.40 -7.26 -5.45
CA THR A 90 0.90 -7.71 -4.15
C THR A 90 2.41 -7.74 -4.19
N LEU A 91 3.05 -6.94 -3.36
CA LEU A 91 4.50 -6.83 -3.23
C LEU A 91 4.99 -7.60 -2.01
N ARG A 92 6.10 -8.32 -2.17
CA ARG A 92 6.79 -9.08 -1.10
C ARG A 92 8.29 -8.90 -1.20
N ASN A 93 8.98 -9.22 -0.11
CA ASN A 93 10.45 -9.21 -0.03
C ASN A 93 11.08 -7.87 -0.46
N GLY A 94 12.15 -7.88 -1.25
CA GLY A 94 12.89 -6.70 -1.67
C GLY A 94 12.01 -5.63 -2.33
N LYS A 95 11.16 -6.01 -3.28
CA LYS A 95 10.24 -5.07 -3.95
C LYS A 95 9.26 -4.38 -2.99
N MET A 96 8.84 -5.08 -1.94
CA MET A 96 7.99 -4.52 -0.89
C MET A 96 8.74 -3.43 -0.12
N TYR A 97 9.96 -3.72 0.34
CA TYR A 97 10.76 -2.75 1.09
C TYR A 97 11.14 -1.53 0.25
N ASP A 98 11.50 -1.73 -1.02
CA ASP A 98 11.79 -0.63 -1.94
C ASP A 98 10.57 0.27 -2.18
N PHE A 99 9.40 -0.33 -2.34
CA PHE A 99 8.14 0.41 -2.48
C PHE A 99 7.81 1.20 -1.20
N VAL A 100 7.92 0.57 -0.02
CA VAL A 100 7.62 1.22 1.27
C VAL A 100 8.58 2.39 1.52
N TYR A 101 9.87 2.21 1.25
CA TYR A 101 10.86 3.28 1.34
C TYR A 101 10.50 4.48 0.45
N LYS A 102 10.16 4.21 -0.81
CA LYS A 102 9.74 5.24 -1.76
C LYS A 102 8.46 5.93 -1.32
N LEU A 103 7.49 5.17 -0.84
CA LEU A 103 6.23 5.72 -0.36
C LEU A 103 6.43 6.70 0.80
N PHE A 104 7.20 6.31 1.82
CA PHE A 104 7.38 7.14 3.02
C PHE A 104 8.26 8.36 2.78
N ASN A 105 9.34 8.22 2.02
CA ASN A 105 10.33 9.27 1.88
C ASN A 105 10.13 10.17 0.65
N VAL A 106 9.45 9.67 -0.39
CA VAL A 106 9.31 10.41 -1.65
C VAL A 106 7.85 10.74 -1.96
N ALA A 107 6.96 9.75 -1.93
CA ALA A 107 5.58 9.93 -2.38
C ALA A 107 4.72 10.70 -1.37
N LEU A 108 4.72 10.29 -0.09
CA LEU A 108 3.89 10.95 0.93
C LEU A 108 4.23 12.43 1.14
N PRO A 109 5.50 12.87 1.17
CA PRO A 109 5.81 14.30 1.28
C PRO A 109 5.30 15.15 0.09
N ARG A 110 5.02 14.53 -1.05
CA ARG A 110 4.46 15.19 -2.26
C ARG A 110 2.93 15.31 -2.24
N VAL A 111 2.27 14.68 -1.28
CA VAL A 111 0.82 14.83 -1.10
C VAL A 111 0.51 16.28 -0.72
N ARG A 112 -0.46 16.86 -1.42
CA ARG A 112 -0.89 18.24 -1.15
C ARG A 112 -1.47 18.34 0.27
N ASP A 113 -1.03 19.35 1.02
CA ASP A 113 -1.44 19.60 2.42
C ASP A 113 -1.24 18.39 3.35
N PHE A 114 -0.14 17.65 3.15
CA PHE A 114 0.15 16.48 3.94
C PHE A 114 0.40 16.82 5.40
N ARG A 115 -0.39 16.23 6.31
CA ARG A 115 -0.32 16.41 7.77
C ARG A 115 -0.07 15.09 8.53
N GLY A 116 0.41 14.08 7.83
CA GLY A 116 0.54 12.72 8.35
C GLY A 116 -0.64 11.82 7.97
N VAL A 117 -0.43 10.52 8.12
CA VAL A 117 -1.46 9.49 7.88
C VAL A 117 -2.24 9.19 9.15
N SER A 118 -3.49 8.74 9.02
CA SER A 118 -4.33 8.39 10.17
C SER A 118 -3.69 7.27 11.00
N ALA A 119 -3.73 7.42 12.31
CA ALA A 119 -3.27 6.39 13.25
C ALA A 119 -4.35 5.32 13.57
N ASP A 120 -5.58 5.51 13.10
CA ASP A 120 -6.75 4.71 13.48
C ASP A 120 -7.21 3.73 12.40
N SER A 121 -6.44 3.61 11.29
CA SER A 121 -6.81 2.77 10.14
C SER A 121 -6.25 1.35 10.22
N PHE A 122 -6.23 0.78 11.43
CA PHE A 122 -5.87 -0.61 11.70
C PHE A 122 -7.11 -1.50 11.74
N ASP A 123 -6.94 -2.79 11.46
CA ASP A 123 -8.03 -3.78 11.37
C ASP A 123 -8.29 -4.58 12.66
N GLY A 124 -7.60 -4.29 13.76
CA GLY A 124 -7.64 -5.04 15.01
C GLY A 124 -6.72 -6.27 15.04
N ARG A 125 -6.00 -6.55 13.96
CA ARG A 125 -5.10 -7.71 13.80
C ARG A 125 -3.70 -7.33 13.30
N GLY A 126 -3.32 -6.07 13.46
CA GLY A 126 -2.02 -5.58 13.08
C GLY A 126 -1.82 -5.28 11.60
N ASN A 127 -2.87 -5.19 10.81
CA ASN A 127 -2.79 -4.71 9.43
C ASN A 127 -3.24 -3.25 9.35
N TYR A 128 -2.62 -2.50 8.45
CA TYR A 128 -2.91 -1.08 8.26
C TYR A 128 -3.31 -0.79 6.82
N SER A 129 -4.30 0.07 6.63
CA SER A 129 -4.76 0.49 5.32
C SER A 129 -4.79 2.00 5.19
N MET A 130 -4.39 2.52 4.02
CA MET A 130 -4.46 3.93 3.69
C MET A 130 -4.93 4.13 2.27
N GLY A 131 -5.66 5.20 2.03
CA GLY A 131 -6.07 5.66 0.71
C GLY A 131 -5.22 6.83 0.24
N ILE A 132 -4.80 6.78 -1.02
CA ILE A 132 -4.17 7.89 -1.74
C ILE A 132 -5.17 8.39 -2.78
N LYS A 133 -5.37 9.71 -2.83
CA LYS A 133 -6.34 10.31 -3.75
C LYS A 133 -5.83 10.43 -5.17
N GLU A 134 -4.53 10.59 -5.34
CA GLU A 134 -3.90 10.93 -6.63
C GLU A 134 -2.63 10.10 -6.85
N GLN A 135 -2.54 9.37 -7.96
CA GLN A 135 -1.33 8.59 -8.32
C GLN A 135 -0.13 9.47 -8.69
N ILE A 136 -0.35 10.75 -8.95
CA ILE A 136 0.69 11.70 -9.40
C ILE A 136 1.76 11.94 -8.33
N ILE A 137 1.51 11.58 -7.08
CA ILE A 137 2.50 11.70 -6.00
C ILE A 137 3.72 10.81 -6.24
N PHE A 138 3.58 9.76 -7.05
CA PHE A 138 4.69 8.89 -7.41
C PHE A 138 5.52 9.51 -8.54
N PRO A 139 6.85 9.61 -8.39
CA PRO A 139 7.71 10.27 -9.37
C PRO A 139 7.77 9.58 -10.73
N GLU A 140 7.43 8.28 -10.76
CA GLU A 140 7.42 7.49 -12.01
C GLU A 140 6.23 7.83 -12.91
N ILE A 141 5.21 8.49 -12.38
CA ILE A 141 4.02 8.87 -13.14
C ILE A 141 4.22 10.25 -13.75
N GLU A 142 4.28 10.29 -15.07
CA GLU A 142 4.34 11.53 -15.83
C GLU A 142 2.92 12.09 -16.05
N TYR A 143 2.68 13.32 -15.61
CA TYR A 143 1.36 13.99 -15.70
C TYR A 143 0.81 14.01 -17.13
N GLU A 144 1.68 14.18 -18.12
CA GLU A 144 1.28 14.27 -19.53
C GLU A 144 0.77 12.95 -20.14
N LYS A 145 1.10 11.82 -19.51
CA LYS A 145 0.76 10.48 -19.99
C LYS A 145 -0.47 9.86 -19.28
N ILE A 146 -0.98 10.52 -18.26
CA ILE A 146 -2.16 10.03 -17.56
C ILE A 146 -3.44 10.38 -18.32
N ASP A 147 -4.32 9.40 -18.45
CA ASP A 147 -5.67 9.60 -18.99
C ASP A 147 -6.64 10.18 -17.94
N LYS A 148 -6.46 9.82 -16.66
CA LYS A 148 -7.29 10.27 -15.54
C LYS A 148 -6.54 10.19 -14.21
N ILE A 149 -6.80 11.14 -13.32
CA ILE A 149 -6.36 11.06 -11.92
C ILE A 149 -7.17 9.96 -11.22
N ARG A 150 -6.45 9.02 -10.58
CA ARG A 150 -7.03 7.89 -9.85
C ARG A 150 -6.48 7.82 -8.45
N GLY A 151 -7.37 7.51 -7.52
CA GLY A 151 -6.98 7.08 -6.19
C GLY A 151 -6.58 5.61 -6.16
N MET A 152 -5.86 5.24 -5.10
CA MET A 152 -5.51 3.87 -4.82
C MET A 152 -5.52 3.59 -3.32
N ASP A 153 -5.79 2.34 -2.97
CA ASP A 153 -5.68 1.84 -1.62
C ASP A 153 -4.36 1.09 -1.46
N ILE A 154 -3.66 1.35 -0.35
CA ILE A 154 -2.41 0.68 0.01
C ILE A 154 -2.63 0.00 1.35
N ILE A 155 -2.43 -1.31 1.38
CA ILE A 155 -2.66 -2.16 2.55
C ILE A 155 -1.34 -2.79 2.96
N PHE A 156 -0.91 -2.52 4.20
CA PHE A 156 0.25 -3.12 4.82
C PHE A 156 -0.20 -4.31 5.65
N VAL A 157 0.23 -5.49 5.26
CA VAL A 157 -0.02 -6.72 6.02
C VAL A 157 1.23 -7.05 6.81
N THR A 158 1.06 -7.17 8.12
CA THR A 158 2.15 -7.48 9.04
C THR A 158 1.92 -8.81 9.73
N THR A 159 2.93 -9.32 10.43
CA THR A 159 2.82 -10.49 11.29
C THR A 159 2.53 -10.12 12.75
N ALA A 160 2.26 -8.84 13.03
CA ALA A 160 1.89 -8.38 14.35
C ALA A 160 0.58 -9.01 14.83
N LYS A 161 0.47 -9.25 16.13
CA LYS A 161 -0.74 -9.81 16.75
C LYS A 161 -1.71 -8.71 17.16
N THR A 162 -1.20 -7.53 17.46
CA THR A 162 -1.98 -6.37 17.91
C THR A 162 -1.69 -5.14 17.05
N ASP A 163 -2.62 -4.20 17.05
CA ASP A 163 -2.48 -2.95 16.30
C ASP A 163 -1.39 -2.06 16.89
N GLU A 164 -1.14 -2.16 18.20
CA GLU A 164 -0.07 -1.42 18.87
C GLU A 164 1.31 -1.86 18.39
N GLU A 165 1.53 -3.17 18.27
CA GLU A 165 2.77 -3.73 17.71
C GLU A 165 2.97 -3.27 16.26
N ALA A 166 1.91 -3.33 15.45
CA ALA A 166 1.96 -2.91 14.05
C ALA A 166 2.22 -1.41 13.91
N LYS A 167 1.57 -0.59 14.72
CA LYS A 167 1.78 0.86 14.73
C LYS A 167 3.22 1.22 15.07
N GLU A 168 3.79 0.58 16.08
CA GLU A 168 5.19 0.79 16.44
C GLU A 168 6.13 0.34 15.34
N LEU A 169 5.90 -0.83 14.76
CA LEU A 169 6.67 -1.34 13.62
C LEU A 169 6.69 -0.33 12.47
N LEU A 170 5.52 0.16 12.04
CA LEU A 170 5.40 1.12 10.94
C LEU A 170 6.02 2.47 11.29
N THR A 171 5.92 2.92 12.56
CA THR A 171 6.56 4.15 13.03
C THR A 171 8.08 4.05 12.95
N LEU A 172 8.65 2.95 13.40
CA LEU A 172 10.10 2.70 13.36
C LEU A 172 10.63 2.54 11.92
N LEU A 173 9.78 2.07 10.99
CA LEU A 173 10.09 2.05 9.56
C LEU A 173 9.99 3.43 8.88
N GLY A 174 9.56 4.45 9.60
CA GLY A 174 9.50 5.83 9.11
C GLY A 174 8.13 6.29 8.63
N MET A 175 7.06 5.59 8.96
CA MET A 175 5.70 6.01 8.58
C MET A 175 5.30 7.28 9.34
N PRO A 176 4.93 8.38 8.63
CA PRO A 176 4.58 9.64 9.25
C PRO A 176 3.12 9.65 9.74
N PHE A 177 2.86 9.07 10.89
CA PHE A 177 1.55 9.15 11.52
C PHE A 177 1.22 10.58 11.98
N ARG A 178 -0.04 10.94 11.87
CA ARG A 178 -0.56 12.21 12.41
C ARG A 178 -0.49 12.16 13.94
N LYS A 179 0.06 13.23 14.52
CA LYS A 179 0.08 13.46 15.97
C LYS A 179 -1.28 13.91 16.48
#